data_adb164862724dae1795a53733711348b
#
_entry.id   adb164862724dae1795a53733711348b
#
_cell.length_a   1.000
_cell.length_b   1.000
_cell.length_c   1.000
_cell.angle_alpha   90.00
_cell.angle_beta   90.00
_cell.angle_gamma   90.00
#
_symmetry.space_group_name_H-M   'P 1'
#
loop_
_entity.id
_entity.type
_entity.pdbx_description
1 polymer ?
#
loop_
_entity_poly.entity_id
_entity_poly.type
_entity_poly.pdbx_seq_one_letter_code
_entity_poly.pdbx_strand_id
1 'polypeptide(L)'
;MILIHDIRLPLSAGEPQAYEKALRLARIPRGKVSHLGIARLSVDARHGQPKLVYTVAVTLKEEGEEAACAGASRSVTVRGKTDLSVQNGTLPLTHRPVVCGLGPAGLFAALLLARQGYRPIVLERGPALDERVKAVEHFSATGELDENANIQFGEGGAGTFSDGKLTTRIGDELCGFVTEVFLEHGAPKEIAWQQKPHVGTDLLRGVITSIRKEIEPLGGEVHFNTALTGFERRDGRLVGIQTTDGAFPCEALVFAVGHS
;
A
#
# COMPACT_ATOMS: atom_id res chain seq x y z
N MET A 1 -7.02 -14.34 -14.16
CA MET A 1 -5.99 -13.55 -14.89
C MET A 1 -4.81 -14.44 -15.22
N ILE A 2 -4.32 -14.39 -16.43
CA ILE A 2 -3.18 -15.19 -16.92
C ILE A 2 -1.93 -14.32 -16.86
N LEU A 3 -0.83 -14.85 -16.32
CA LEU A 3 0.49 -14.22 -16.34
C LEU A 3 1.41 -14.98 -17.30
N ILE A 4 2.01 -14.24 -18.24
CA ILE A 4 2.92 -14.79 -19.24
C ILE A 4 4.30 -14.21 -18.97
N HIS A 5 5.21 -15.06 -18.48
CA HIS A 5 6.52 -14.69 -17.98
C HIS A 5 7.61 -14.79 -19.07
N ASP A 6 8.79 -14.24 -18.76
CA ASP A 6 10.02 -14.33 -19.55
C ASP A 6 9.91 -13.81 -20.99
N ILE A 7 9.14 -12.79 -21.22
CA ILE A 7 9.03 -12.13 -22.52
C ILE A 7 10.24 -11.21 -22.71
N ARG A 8 11.29 -11.73 -23.30
CA ARG A 8 12.57 -11.02 -23.52
C ARG A 8 12.55 -10.26 -24.83
N LEU A 9 12.85 -8.96 -24.77
CA LEU A 9 12.87 -8.05 -25.90
C LEU A 9 14.12 -7.16 -25.86
N PRO A 10 14.58 -6.60 -26.99
CA PRO A 10 15.65 -5.60 -27.00
C PRO A 10 15.18 -4.29 -26.30
N LEU A 11 16.13 -3.46 -25.85
CA LEU A 11 15.80 -2.21 -25.18
C LEU A 11 14.98 -1.21 -26.02
N SER A 12 15.03 -1.36 -27.36
CA SER A 12 14.25 -0.55 -28.29
C SER A 12 12.79 -0.97 -28.46
N ALA A 13 12.39 -2.11 -27.86
CA ALA A 13 11.03 -2.60 -27.96
C ALA A 13 10.16 -2.04 -26.82
N GLY A 14 8.89 -1.78 -27.14
CA GLY A 14 7.90 -1.31 -26.18
C GLY A 14 6.85 -2.36 -25.82
N GLU A 15 5.84 -1.91 -25.07
CA GLU A 15 4.73 -2.77 -24.61
C GLU A 15 3.97 -3.47 -25.74
N PRO A 16 3.68 -2.83 -26.90
CA PRO A 16 2.96 -3.52 -27.99
C PRO A 16 3.64 -4.81 -28.44
N GLN A 17 4.98 -4.78 -28.59
CA GLN A 17 5.76 -5.96 -28.98
C GLN A 17 5.76 -7.03 -27.86
N ALA A 18 5.73 -6.60 -26.59
CA ALA A 18 5.62 -7.51 -25.45
C ALA A 18 4.26 -8.22 -25.46
N TYR A 19 3.17 -7.50 -25.70
CA TYR A 19 1.83 -8.07 -25.80
C TYR A 19 1.69 -9.07 -26.94
N GLU A 20 2.16 -8.73 -28.13
CA GLU A 20 2.13 -9.65 -29.29
C GLU A 20 2.92 -10.93 -29.04
N LYS A 21 4.13 -10.79 -28.50
CA LYS A 21 4.98 -11.94 -28.20
C LYS A 21 4.37 -12.83 -27.12
N ALA A 22 3.78 -12.23 -26.07
CA ALA A 22 3.11 -12.94 -24.99
C ALA A 22 1.92 -13.75 -25.51
N LEU A 23 1.01 -13.13 -26.26
CA LEU A 23 -0.17 -13.79 -26.80
C LEU A 23 0.22 -14.96 -27.72
N ARG A 24 1.27 -14.79 -28.55
CA ARG A 24 1.78 -15.86 -29.41
C ARG A 24 2.34 -17.02 -28.59
N LEU A 25 3.13 -16.74 -27.54
CA LEU A 25 3.69 -17.75 -26.66
C LEU A 25 2.62 -18.55 -25.93
N ALA A 26 1.58 -17.87 -25.44
CA ALA A 26 0.47 -18.50 -24.74
C ALA A 26 -0.60 -19.08 -25.69
N ARG A 27 -0.47 -18.88 -27.01
CA ARG A 27 -1.44 -19.32 -28.05
C ARG A 27 -2.85 -18.73 -27.81
N ILE A 28 -2.93 -17.49 -27.30
CA ILE A 28 -4.18 -16.81 -27.01
C ILE A 28 -4.54 -15.90 -28.20
N PRO A 29 -5.68 -16.11 -28.86
CA PRO A 29 -6.17 -15.23 -29.92
C PRO A 29 -6.51 -13.83 -29.37
N ARG A 30 -6.09 -12.78 -30.07
CA ARG A 30 -6.37 -11.38 -29.66
C ARG A 30 -7.86 -11.11 -29.43
N GLY A 31 -8.73 -11.73 -30.21
CA GLY A 31 -10.19 -11.57 -30.09
C GLY A 31 -10.79 -12.06 -28.78
N LYS A 32 -10.11 -12.97 -28.06
CA LYS A 32 -10.54 -13.47 -26.74
C LYS A 32 -10.08 -12.57 -25.57
N VAL A 33 -9.23 -11.59 -25.81
CA VAL A 33 -8.64 -10.77 -24.77
C VAL A 33 -9.54 -9.57 -24.48
N SER A 34 -9.88 -9.36 -23.21
CA SER A 34 -10.54 -8.15 -22.71
C SER A 34 -9.55 -7.09 -22.28
N HIS A 35 -8.48 -7.49 -21.58
CA HIS A 35 -7.47 -6.56 -21.08
C HIS A 35 -6.06 -7.13 -21.19
N LEU A 36 -5.08 -6.26 -21.51
CA LEU A 36 -3.64 -6.52 -21.47
C LEU A 36 -2.95 -5.47 -20.61
N GLY A 37 -2.02 -5.92 -19.80
CA GLY A 37 -1.20 -5.05 -18.98
C GLY A 37 0.19 -5.64 -18.73
N ILE A 38 1.11 -4.80 -18.29
CA ILE A 38 2.42 -5.24 -17.80
C ILE A 38 2.29 -5.55 -16.32
N ALA A 39 2.52 -6.82 -15.95
CA ALA A 39 2.55 -7.24 -14.56
C ALA A 39 3.94 -7.09 -13.93
N ARG A 40 4.99 -7.10 -14.75
CA ARG A 40 6.37 -6.91 -14.30
C ARG A 40 7.27 -6.51 -15.47
N LEU A 41 8.18 -5.59 -15.22
CA LEU A 41 9.27 -5.24 -16.11
C LEU A 41 10.60 -5.23 -15.34
N SER A 42 11.60 -5.87 -15.92
CA SER A 42 12.98 -5.85 -15.43
C SER A 42 13.97 -5.79 -16.57
N VAL A 43 15.21 -5.42 -16.28
CA VAL A 43 16.32 -5.43 -17.24
C VAL A 43 17.23 -6.62 -16.92
N ASP A 44 17.49 -7.47 -17.91
CA ASP A 44 18.49 -8.52 -17.83
C ASP A 44 19.76 -8.09 -18.59
N ALA A 45 20.80 -7.74 -17.84
CA ALA A 45 22.11 -7.31 -18.36
C ALA A 45 23.23 -8.30 -18.04
N ARG A 46 22.90 -9.51 -17.59
CA ARG A 46 23.89 -10.51 -17.13
C ARG A 46 24.71 -11.13 -18.26
N HIS A 47 24.16 -11.21 -19.45
CA HIS A 47 24.80 -11.87 -20.59
C HIS A 47 24.56 -11.10 -21.89
N GLY A 48 25.64 -10.64 -22.52
CA GLY A 48 25.59 -9.96 -23.81
C GLY A 48 24.86 -8.60 -23.78
N GLN A 49 24.10 -8.30 -24.83
CA GLN A 49 23.32 -7.05 -24.87
C GLN A 49 22.16 -7.06 -23.86
N PRO A 50 21.95 -5.97 -23.11
CA PRO A 50 20.85 -5.87 -22.17
C PRO A 50 19.49 -6.09 -22.86
N LYS A 51 18.58 -6.75 -22.15
CA LYS A 51 17.22 -7.04 -22.63
C LYS A 51 16.19 -6.61 -21.61
N LEU A 52 15.05 -6.13 -22.10
CA LEU A 52 13.85 -5.97 -21.31
C LEU A 52 13.20 -7.36 -21.11
N VAL A 53 12.81 -7.66 -19.88
CA VAL A 53 12.13 -8.91 -19.52
C VAL A 53 10.78 -8.54 -18.93
N TYR A 54 9.72 -8.82 -19.67
CA TYR A 54 8.35 -8.55 -19.28
C TYR A 54 7.67 -9.79 -18.72
N THR A 55 6.76 -9.57 -17.78
CA THR A 55 5.64 -10.46 -17.50
C THR A 55 4.37 -9.72 -17.93
N VAL A 56 3.62 -10.32 -18.82
CA VAL A 56 2.38 -9.75 -19.36
C VAL A 56 1.18 -10.37 -18.66
N ALA A 57 0.28 -9.51 -18.16
CA ALA A 57 -1.01 -9.91 -17.62
C ALA A 57 -2.07 -9.90 -18.72
N VAL A 58 -2.85 -10.97 -18.80
CA VAL A 58 -3.94 -11.14 -19.79
C VAL A 58 -5.22 -11.49 -19.06
N THR A 59 -6.28 -10.72 -19.31
CA THR A 59 -7.63 -11.06 -18.88
C THR A 59 -8.45 -11.44 -20.10
N LEU A 60 -9.17 -12.55 -20.03
CA LEU A 60 -10.03 -13.02 -21.10
C LEU A 60 -11.43 -12.42 -20.98
N LYS A 61 -12.19 -12.45 -22.07
CA LYS A 61 -13.57 -11.96 -22.12
C LYS A 61 -14.55 -12.87 -21.37
N GLU A 62 -14.30 -14.17 -21.42
CA GLU A 62 -15.12 -15.19 -20.78
C GLU A 62 -14.46 -15.65 -19.49
N GLU A 63 -15.16 -15.56 -18.37
CA GLU A 63 -14.68 -16.04 -17.07
C GLU A 63 -14.52 -17.57 -17.10
N GLY A 64 -13.41 -18.05 -16.52
CA GLY A 64 -13.10 -19.47 -16.40
C GLY A 64 -12.24 -20.04 -17.54
N GLU A 65 -12.14 -19.40 -18.70
CA GLU A 65 -11.24 -19.85 -19.78
C GLU A 65 -9.76 -19.75 -19.41
N GLU A 66 -9.40 -18.94 -18.39
CA GLU A 66 -8.01 -18.82 -17.93
C GLU A 66 -7.43 -20.15 -17.45
N ALA A 67 -8.25 -21.00 -16.83
CA ALA A 67 -7.81 -22.30 -16.34
C ALA A 67 -7.34 -23.22 -17.48
N ALA A 68 -7.94 -23.12 -18.65
CA ALA A 68 -7.55 -23.90 -19.84
C ALA A 68 -6.19 -23.47 -20.39
N CYS A 69 -5.74 -22.26 -20.10
CA CYS A 69 -4.41 -21.77 -20.49
C CYS A 69 -3.32 -22.19 -19.50
N ALA A 70 -3.70 -22.67 -18.31
CA ALA A 70 -2.75 -23.16 -17.30
C ALA A 70 -2.00 -24.38 -17.85
N GLY A 71 -0.67 -24.30 -17.87
CA GLY A 71 0.17 -25.41 -18.36
C GLY A 71 0.41 -25.41 -19.86
N ALA A 72 -0.12 -24.49 -20.65
CA ALA A 72 0.20 -24.33 -22.06
C ALA A 72 1.71 -24.15 -22.32
N SER A 73 2.43 -23.58 -21.35
CA SER A 73 3.89 -23.41 -21.32
C SER A 73 4.35 -23.23 -19.89
N ARG A 74 5.63 -23.56 -19.58
CA ARG A 74 6.26 -23.23 -18.28
C ARG A 74 6.26 -21.74 -17.95
N SER A 75 6.11 -20.89 -18.96
CA SER A 75 6.05 -19.42 -18.83
C SER A 75 4.62 -18.91 -18.65
N VAL A 76 3.61 -19.77 -18.55
CA VAL A 76 2.21 -19.37 -18.40
C VAL A 76 1.68 -19.85 -17.05
N THR A 77 1.25 -18.90 -16.20
CA THR A 77 0.62 -19.19 -14.92
C THR A 77 -0.73 -18.50 -14.83
N VAL A 78 -1.64 -19.05 -14.04
CA VAL A 78 -2.93 -18.43 -13.76
C VAL A 78 -2.91 -17.96 -12.32
N ARG A 79 -3.20 -16.67 -12.13
CA ARG A 79 -3.37 -16.05 -10.81
C ARG A 79 -4.86 -15.85 -10.54
N GLY A 80 -5.34 -16.40 -9.43
CA GLY A 80 -6.68 -16.06 -8.92
C GLY A 80 -6.80 -14.57 -8.57
N LYS A 81 -8.01 -14.07 -8.41
CA LYS A 81 -8.21 -12.79 -7.73
C LYS A 81 -7.82 -12.99 -6.26
N THR A 82 -6.97 -12.13 -5.74
CA THR A 82 -6.74 -12.06 -4.28
C THR A 82 -8.03 -11.52 -3.69
N ASP A 83 -8.75 -12.37 -2.98
CA ASP A 83 -9.94 -11.92 -2.25
C ASP A 83 -9.47 -11.32 -0.91
N LEU A 84 -9.52 -10.00 -0.84
CA LEU A 84 -9.26 -9.23 0.37
C LEU A 84 -10.52 -9.10 1.22
N SER A 85 -11.48 -10.02 1.10
CA SER A 85 -12.67 -9.99 1.94
C SER A 85 -12.26 -10.08 3.42
N VAL A 86 -12.41 -8.97 4.11
CA VAL A 86 -12.24 -8.92 5.56
C VAL A 86 -13.49 -9.51 6.18
N GLN A 87 -13.34 -10.62 6.89
CA GLN A 87 -14.46 -11.18 7.64
C GLN A 87 -14.70 -10.31 8.88
N ASN A 88 -15.86 -9.70 8.93
CA ASN A 88 -16.29 -8.96 10.12
C ASN A 88 -16.51 -9.93 11.29
N GLY A 89 -16.17 -9.47 12.51
CA GLY A 89 -16.48 -10.19 13.72
C GLY A 89 -18.02 -10.29 13.96
N THR A 90 -18.42 -11.25 14.75
CA THR A 90 -19.85 -11.46 15.09
C THR A 90 -20.30 -10.62 16.29
N LEU A 91 -19.36 -10.08 17.06
CA LEU A 91 -19.67 -9.25 18.23
C LEU A 91 -19.62 -7.77 17.82
N PRO A 92 -20.69 -6.99 18.03
CA PRO A 92 -20.69 -5.57 17.76
C PRO A 92 -19.75 -4.85 18.75
N LEU A 93 -19.02 -3.84 18.25
CA LEU A 93 -18.30 -2.90 19.10
C LEU A 93 -19.29 -1.84 19.62
N THR A 94 -19.25 -1.56 20.93
CA THR A 94 -20.02 -0.46 21.53
C THR A 94 -19.36 0.88 21.26
N HIS A 95 -18.03 0.89 21.22
CA HIS A 95 -17.21 2.07 20.96
C HIS A 95 -16.38 1.91 19.69
N ARG A 96 -16.00 3.04 19.12
CA ARG A 96 -15.18 3.11 17.91
C ARG A 96 -13.79 2.51 18.17
N PRO A 97 -13.23 1.73 17.23
CA PRO A 97 -11.86 1.26 17.35
C PRO A 97 -10.88 2.44 17.30
N VAL A 98 -9.80 2.33 18.06
CA VAL A 98 -8.74 3.31 18.09
C VAL A 98 -7.50 2.76 17.38
N VAL A 99 -6.84 3.60 16.58
CA VAL A 99 -5.54 3.31 15.96
C VAL A 99 -4.52 4.29 16.54
N CYS A 100 -3.49 3.78 17.20
CA CYS A 100 -2.43 4.59 17.78
C CYS A 100 -1.20 4.57 16.87
N GLY A 101 -0.86 5.74 16.36
CA GLY A 101 0.20 5.98 15.37
C GLY A 101 -0.34 6.09 13.95
N LEU A 102 0.14 7.07 13.18
CA LEU A 102 -0.23 7.32 11.77
C LEU A 102 0.95 7.07 10.82
N GLY A 103 1.90 6.22 11.22
CA GLY A 103 2.89 5.64 10.31
C GLY A 103 2.23 4.71 9.29
N PRO A 104 2.99 4.04 8.40
CA PRO A 104 2.42 3.19 7.35
C PRO A 104 1.41 2.16 7.87
N ALA A 105 1.72 1.47 8.96
CA ALA A 105 0.83 0.46 9.52
C ALA A 105 -0.49 1.06 10.02
N GLY A 106 -0.42 2.17 10.76
CA GLY A 106 -1.62 2.83 11.30
C GLY A 106 -2.48 3.46 10.22
N LEU A 107 -1.88 4.07 9.21
CA LEU A 107 -2.58 4.67 8.08
C LEU A 107 -3.42 3.62 7.33
N PHE A 108 -2.82 2.46 6.99
CA PHE A 108 -3.53 1.37 6.32
C PHE A 108 -4.56 0.68 7.21
N ALA A 109 -4.28 0.52 8.51
CA ALA A 109 -5.26 0.00 9.46
C ALA A 109 -6.47 0.92 9.56
N ALA A 110 -6.25 2.22 9.68
CA ALA A 110 -7.31 3.22 9.77
C ALA A 110 -8.15 3.28 8.48
N LEU A 111 -7.49 3.28 7.30
CA LEU A 111 -8.17 3.25 6.02
C LEU A 111 -9.05 2.01 5.88
N LEU A 112 -8.51 0.83 6.19
CA LEU A 112 -9.26 -0.43 6.09
C LEU A 112 -10.47 -0.43 7.03
N LEU A 113 -10.31 -0.02 8.29
CA LEU A 113 -11.40 0.11 9.24
C LEU A 113 -12.46 1.12 8.77
N ALA A 114 -12.04 2.26 8.22
CA ALA A 114 -12.96 3.26 7.69
C ALA A 114 -13.74 2.73 6.48
N ARG A 115 -13.10 2.08 5.53
CA ARG A 115 -13.74 1.43 4.37
C ARG A 115 -14.74 0.33 4.78
N GLN A 116 -14.50 -0.32 5.91
CA GLN A 116 -15.42 -1.32 6.50
C GLN A 116 -16.53 -0.69 7.38
N GLY A 117 -16.59 0.63 7.49
CA GLY A 117 -17.65 1.34 8.23
C GLY A 117 -17.43 1.44 9.74
N TYR A 118 -16.26 1.07 10.27
CA TYR A 118 -15.96 1.12 11.71
C TYR A 118 -15.69 2.53 12.25
N ARG A 119 -15.49 3.53 11.41
CA ARG A 119 -15.25 4.93 11.78
C ARG A 119 -14.15 5.09 12.84
N PRO A 120 -12.89 4.69 12.55
CA PRO A 120 -11.82 4.66 13.55
C PRO A 120 -11.49 6.04 14.10
N ILE A 121 -10.98 6.09 15.33
CA ILE A 121 -10.28 7.24 15.89
C ILE A 121 -8.80 6.97 15.76
N VAL A 122 -8.09 7.86 15.10
CA VAL A 122 -6.63 7.75 14.89
C VAL A 122 -5.92 8.78 15.77
N LEU A 123 -4.94 8.33 16.55
CA LEU A 123 -4.12 9.18 17.40
C LEU A 123 -2.71 9.22 16.82
N GLU A 124 -2.21 10.42 16.57
CA GLU A 124 -0.82 10.65 16.15
C GLU A 124 -0.15 11.62 17.11
N ARG A 125 0.96 11.21 17.72
CA ARG A 125 1.70 12.03 18.68
C ARG A 125 2.28 13.29 18.04
N GLY A 126 2.75 13.17 16.81
CA GLY A 126 3.32 14.28 16.04
C GLY A 126 2.28 15.13 15.33
N PRO A 127 2.73 16.23 14.72
CA PRO A 127 1.90 17.07 13.88
C PRO A 127 1.57 16.41 12.54
N ALA A 128 0.61 17.02 11.81
CA ALA A 128 0.33 16.64 10.42
C ALA A 128 1.58 16.78 9.52
N LEU A 129 1.58 16.09 8.42
CA LEU A 129 2.75 15.96 7.54
C LEU A 129 3.35 17.29 7.11
N ASP A 130 2.52 18.30 6.80
CA ASP A 130 3.02 19.62 6.38
C ASP A 130 3.81 20.35 7.49
N GLU A 131 3.35 20.26 8.74
CA GLU A 131 4.05 20.82 9.88
C GLU A 131 5.27 19.97 10.25
N ARG A 132 5.16 18.65 10.11
CA ARG A 132 6.29 17.73 10.29
C ARG A 132 7.43 18.04 9.31
N VAL A 133 7.12 18.39 8.04
CA VAL A 133 8.14 18.80 7.06
C VAL A 133 8.88 20.05 7.55
N LYS A 134 8.16 21.06 8.04
CA LYS A 134 8.77 22.29 8.58
C LYS A 134 9.68 22.01 9.78
N ALA A 135 9.25 21.15 10.70
CA ALA A 135 10.05 20.77 11.87
C ALA A 135 11.35 20.04 11.46
N VAL A 136 11.30 19.16 10.46
CA VAL A 136 12.47 18.46 9.92
C VAL A 136 13.42 19.44 9.20
N GLU A 137 12.89 20.38 8.44
CA GLU A 137 13.69 21.44 7.80
C GLU A 137 14.36 22.35 8.84
N HIS A 138 13.63 22.72 9.89
CA HIS A 138 14.18 23.48 11.01
C HIS A 138 15.32 22.73 11.71
N PHE A 139 15.11 21.45 12.03
CA PHE A 139 16.15 20.60 12.60
C PHE A 139 17.39 20.53 11.70
N SER A 140 17.20 20.39 10.40
CA SER A 140 18.31 20.30 9.44
C SER A 140 19.10 21.62 9.37
N ALA A 141 18.47 22.75 9.59
CA ALA A 141 19.08 24.07 9.53
C ALA A 141 19.74 24.49 10.87
N THR A 142 19.17 24.09 12.01
CA THR A 142 19.57 24.59 13.33
C THR A 142 20.18 23.55 14.25
N GLY A 143 19.87 22.26 14.03
CA GLY A 143 20.18 21.16 14.95
C GLY A 143 19.21 21.02 16.12
N GLU A 144 18.17 21.84 16.20
CA GLU A 144 17.14 21.78 17.25
C GLU A 144 16.09 20.71 16.91
N LEU A 145 16.11 19.60 17.66
CA LEU A 145 15.20 18.47 17.46
C LEU A 145 13.87 18.71 18.18
N ASP A 146 12.76 18.59 17.44
CA ASP A 146 11.44 18.35 18.02
C ASP A 146 11.25 16.83 18.22
N GLU A 147 11.14 16.40 19.49
CA GLU A 147 10.97 14.97 19.82
C GLU A 147 9.69 14.36 19.26
N ASN A 148 8.67 15.16 18.96
CA ASN A 148 7.39 14.71 18.40
C ASN A 148 7.32 14.85 16.88
N ALA A 149 8.29 15.55 16.25
CA ALA A 149 8.30 15.78 14.81
C ALA A 149 9.70 15.55 14.21
N ASN A 150 9.96 14.34 13.75
CA ASN A 150 11.27 13.94 13.22
C ASN A 150 11.14 13.14 11.91
N ILE A 151 12.29 12.80 11.29
CA ILE A 151 12.34 12.05 10.02
C ILE A 151 11.79 10.62 10.17
N GLN A 152 11.93 10.01 11.33
CA GLN A 152 11.72 8.57 11.51
C GLN A 152 10.25 8.22 11.78
N PHE A 153 9.56 8.99 12.62
CA PHE A 153 8.20 8.73 13.07
C PHE A 153 7.23 9.85 12.66
N GLY A 154 5.94 9.54 12.62
CA GLY A 154 4.85 10.44 12.32
C GLY A 154 4.07 10.03 11.08
N GLU A 155 3.16 10.88 10.61
CA GLU A 155 2.28 10.62 9.46
C GLU A 155 3.06 10.12 8.23
N GLY A 156 2.73 8.92 7.75
CA GLY A 156 3.40 8.25 6.63
C GLY A 156 4.77 7.67 6.93
N GLY A 157 5.31 7.84 8.14
CA GLY A 157 6.60 7.28 8.58
C GLY A 157 7.82 7.89 7.89
N ALA A 158 8.98 7.20 7.98
CA ALA A 158 10.25 7.65 7.40
C ALA A 158 10.25 7.73 5.87
N GLY A 159 9.35 7.01 5.20
CA GLY A 159 9.21 7.01 3.74
C GLY A 159 8.94 8.39 3.17
N THR A 160 8.28 9.27 3.93
CA THR A 160 7.96 10.65 3.52
C THR A 160 9.17 11.59 3.43
N PHE A 161 10.35 11.15 3.89
CA PHE A 161 11.62 11.87 3.84
C PHE A 161 12.74 11.09 3.15
N SER A 162 12.42 9.95 2.55
CA SER A 162 13.34 9.12 1.78
C SER A 162 13.03 9.22 0.29
N ASP A 163 13.76 8.48 -0.55
CA ASP A 163 13.53 8.46 -1.99
C ASP A 163 12.23 7.75 -2.46
N GLY A 164 11.36 7.38 -1.53
CA GLY A 164 10.05 6.77 -1.84
C GLY A 164 10.14 5.38 -2.47
N LYS A 165 11.19 4.62 -2.15
CA LYS A 165 11.30 3.22 -2.60
C LYS A 165 10.21 2.36 -1.99
N LEU A 166 9.46 1.66 -2.85
CA LEU A 166 8.50 0.65 -2.45
C LEU A 166 9.14 -0.73 -2.62
N THR A 167 9.89 -1.17 -1.63
CA THR A 167 10.51 -2.49 -1.64
C THR A 167 10.13 -3.26 -0.38
N THR A 168 9.68 -4.49 -0.58
CA THR A 168 9.46 -5.45 0.51
C THR A 168 10.22 -6.73 0.24
N ARG A 169 10.62 -7.43 1.30
CA ARG A 169 11.19 -8.78 1.25
C ARG A 169 10.13 -9.85 1.50
N ILE A 170 8.88 -9.45 1.72
CA ILE A 170 7.75 -10.32 1.98
C ILE A 170 7.08 -10.61 0.64
N GLY A 171 6.91 -11.89 0.30
CA GLY A 171 6.16 -12.34 -0.88
C GLY A 171 4.67 -12.54 -0.60
N ASP A 172 4.06 -11.63 0.21
CA ASP A 172 2.68 -11.71 0.61
C ASP A 172 1.74 -11.13 -0.45
N GLU A 173 0.59 -11.74 -0.65
CA GLU A 173 -0.42 -11.26 -1.59
C GLU A 173 -1.02 -9.90 -1.20
N LEU A 174 -1.03 -9.58 0.11
CA LEU A 174 -1.49 -8.29 0.64
C LEU A 174 -0.62 -7.10 0.19
N CYS A 175 0.62 -7.35 -0.28
CA CYS A 175 1.43 -6.29 -0.89
C CYS A 175 0.75 -5.68 -2.12
N GLY A 176 -0.12 -6.44 -2.82
CA GLY A 176 -0.94 -5.95 -3.92
C GLY A 176 -1.91 -4.87 -3.48
N PHE A 177 -2.58 -5.08 -2.34
CA PHE A 177 -3.51 -4.10 -1.76
C PHE A 177 -2.83 -2.75 -1.47
N VAL A 178 -1.63 -2.77 -0.87
CA VAL A 178 -0.87 -1.53 -0.61
C VAL A 178 -0.57 -0.79 -1.90
N THR A 179 -0.17 -1.52 -2.95
CA THR A 179 0.12 -0.93 -4.27
C THR A 179 -1.15 -0.35 -4.91
N GLU A 180 -2.28 -1.05 -4.85
CA GLU A 180 -3.58 -0.58 -5.36
C GLU A 180 -4.02 0.70 -4.66
N VAL A 181 -3.97 0.75 -3.33
CA VAL A 181 -4.30 1.96 -2.56
C VAL A 181 -3.40 3.14 -2.97
N PHE A 182 -2.10 2.92 -3.15
CA PHE A 182 -1.21 3.98 -3.59
C PHE A 182 -1.58 4.50 -4.99
N LEU A 183 -1.96 3.62 -5.91
CA LEU A 183 -2.42 4.00 -7.25
C LEU A 183 -3.73 4.79 -7.22
N GLU A 184 -4.68 4.38 -6.39
CA GLU A 184 -5.95 5.07 -6.16
C GLU A 184 -5.73 6.52 -5.66
N HIS A 185 -4.65 6.72 -4.89
CA HIS A 185 -4.30 8.01 -4.28
C HIS A 185 -3.24 8.80 -5.06
N GLY A 186 -2.99 8.47 -6.32
CA GLY A 186 -2.20 9.27 -7.23
C GLY A 186 -0.73 8.91 -7.34
N ALA A 187 -0.33 7.73 -6.87
CA ALA A 187 1.01 7.21 -7.15
C ALA A 187 1.20 6.91 -8.65
N PRO A 188 2.43 6.98 -9.18
CA PRO A 188 2.72 6.68 -10.57
C PRO A 188 2.28 5.26 -10.95
N LYS A 189 1.66 5.10 -12.11
CA LYS A 189 1.16 3.80 -12.59
C LYS A 189 2.26 2.74 -12.69
N GLU A 190 3.48 3.17 -12.90
CA GLU A 190 4.68 2.34 -13.03
C GLU A 190 4.96 1.51 -11.77
N ILE A 191 4.51 1.93 -10.58
CA ILE A 191 4.71 1.16 -9.35
C ILE A 191 4.02 -0.21 -9.39
N ALA A 192 2.98 -0.35 -10.21
CA ALA A 192 2.25 -1.62 -10.36
C ALA A 192 3.10 -2.75 -10.95
N TRP A 193 4.13 -2.41 -11.74
CA TRP A 193 4.85 -3.39 -12.55
C TRP A 193 6.39 -3.25 -12.56
N GLN A 194 6.94 -2.15 -12.12
CA GLN A 194 8.40 -1.99 -11.99
C GLN A 194 8.95 -2.88 -10.87
N GLN A 195 10.11 -3.49 -11.10
CA GLN A 195 10.71 -4.40 -10.11
C GLN A 195 11.29 -3.71 -8.86
N LYS A 196 11.60 -2.46 -8.92
CA LYS A 196 12.04 -1.62 -7.79
C LYS A 196 11.35 -0.28 -7.90
N PRO A 197 10.04 -0.26 -7.59
CA PRO A 197 9.27 0.94 -7.82
C PRO A 197 9.68 2.07 -6.88
N HIS A 198 9.64 3.28 -7.40
CA HIS A 198 9.82 4.51 -6.66
C HIS A 198 8.60 5.38 -6.86
N VAL A 199 8.06 5.92 -5.78
CA VAL A 199 7.01 6.94 -5.86
C VAL A 199 7.63 8.33 -5.98
N GLY A 200 8.79 8.54 -5.37
CA GLY A 200 9.37 9.87 -5.16
C GLY A 200 8.80 10.55 -3.91
N THR A 201 9.62 11.31 -3.22
CA THR A 201 9.28 11.92 -1.92
C THR A 201 8.07 12.85 -2.01
N ASP A 202 8.06 13.72 -3.01
CA ASP A 202 6.99 14.73 -3.16
C ASP A 202 5.64 14.09 -3.47
N LEU A 203 5.63 13.13 -4.39
CA LEU A 203 4.41 12.40 -4.73
C LEU A 203 3.93 11.54 -3.57
N LEU A 204 4.86 10.89 -2.83
CA LEU A 204 4.49 10.04 -1.69
C LEU A 204 3.80 10.86 -0.58
N ARG A 205 4.25 12.08 -0.31
CA ARG A 205 3.57 12.99 0.64
C ARG A 205 2.13 13.27 0.21
N GLY A 206 1.91 13.54 -1.09
CA GLY A 206 0.58 13.71 -1.66
C GLY A 206 -0.31 12.47 -1.50
N VAL A 207 0.24 11.29 -1.79
CA VAL A 207 -0.45 10.00 -1.63
C VAL A 207 -0.87 9.76 -0.17
N ILE A 208 0.04 9.93 0.78
CA ILE A 208 -0.23 9.75 2.22
C ILE A 208 -1.33 10.71 2.70
N THR A 209 -1.22 11.99 2.35
CA THR A 209 -2.24 12.99 2.68
C THR A 209 -3.61 12.65 2.05
N SER A 210 -3.61 12.14 0.82
CA SER A 210 -4.83 11.73 0.12
C SER A 210 -5.49 10.53 0.82
N ILE A 211 -4.72 9.53 1.24
CA ILE A 211 -5.22 8.38 2.01
C ILE A 211 -5.87 8.85 3.33
N ARG A 212 -5.19 9.73 4.08
CA ARG A 212 -5.76 10.29 5.30
C ARG A 212 -7.08 11.02 5.04
N LYS A 213 -7.13 11.83 3.99
CA LYS A 213 -8.35 12.56 3.61
C LYS A 213 -9.50 11.66 3.17
N GLU A 214 -9.27 10.42 2.79
CA GLU A 214 -10.35 9.44 2.55
C GLU A 214 -10.96 8.95 3.87
N ILE A 215 -10.19 8.84 4.94
CA ILE A 215 -10.66 8.32 6.23
C ILE A 215 -11.76 9.22 6.83
N GLU A 216 -11.60 10.54 6.73
CA GLU A 216 -12.52 11.53 7.34
C GLU A 216 -13.97 11.45 6.80
N PRO A 217 -14.24 11.49 5.49
CA PRO A 217 -15.61 11.39 4.95
C PRO A 217 -16.24 10.01 5.18
N LEU A 218 -15.42 8.97 5.44
CA LEU A 218 -15.91 7.66 5.86
C LEU A 218 -16.26 7.60 7.36
N GLY A 219 -16.19 8.74 8.06
CA GLY A 219 -16.57 8.91 9.47
C GLY A 219 -15.43 8.62 10.44
N GLY A 220 -14.20 8.44 9.98
CA GLY A 220 -13.01 8.38 10.82
C GLY A 220 -12.61 9.76 11.34
N GLU A 221 -11.81 9.82 12.39
CA GLU A 221 -11.24 11.05 12.97
C GLU A 221 -9.73 10.88 13.12
N VAL A 222 -8.97 11.94 12.84
CA VAL A 222 -7.52 11.95 13.03
C VAL A 222 -7.14 13.08 14.00
N HIS A 223 -6.57 12.70 15.13
CA HIS A 223 -6.11 13.60 16.18
C HIS A 223 -4.57 13.67 16.14
N PHE A 224 -4.07 14.79 15.66
CA PHE A 224 -2.63 15.10 15.69
C PHE A 224 -2.25 15.71 17.03
N ASN A 225 -0.94 15.71 17.35
CA ASN A 225 -0.38 16.18 18.61
C ASN A 225 -1.01 15.50 19.84
N THR A 226 -1.52 14.28 19.65
CA THR A 226 -2.26 13.53 20.65
C THR A 226 -1.56 12.20 20.90
N ALA A 227 -0.86 12.11 22.03
CA ALA A 227 -0.14 10.90 22.44
C ALA A 227 -1.01 10.00 23.32
N LEU A 228 -0.98 8.70 23.07
CA LEU A 228 -1.52 7.71 23.99
C LEU A 228 -0.63 7.67 25.24
N THR A 229 -1.21 7.86 26.44
CA THR A 229 -0.50 7.87 27.71
C THR A 229 -0.84 6.68 28.61
N GLY A 230 -1.96 6.02 28.37
CA GLY A 230 -2.38 4.88 29.16
C GLY A 230 -3.61 4.19 28.59
N PHE A 231 -3.96 3.08 29.20
CA PHE A 231 -5.19 2.35 28.89
C PHE A 231 -5.84 1.82 30.16
N GLU A 232 -7.14 1.75 30.15
CA GLU A 232 -7.96 1.24 31.23
C GLU A 232 -8.44 -0.16 30.94
N ARG A 233 -8.35 -1.04 31.95
CA ARG A 233 -8.82 -2.40 31.87
C ARG A 233 -9.81 -2.69 33.00
N ARG A 234 -10.87 -3.40 32.67
CA ARG A 234 -11.83 -3.92 33.64
C ARG A 234 -12.09 -5.39 33.34
N ASP A 235 -11.94 -6.25 34.32
CA ASP A 235 -12.11 -7.69 34.18
C ASP A 235 -11.33 -8.33 33.03
N GLY A 236 -10.08 -7.85 32.83
CA GLY A 236 -9.19 -8.30 31.76
C GLY A 236 -9.47 -7.73 30.38
N ARG A 237 -10.50 -6.91 30.19
CA ARG A 237 -10.90 -6.29 28.92
C ARG A 237 -10.50 -4.83 28.87
N LEU A 238 -10.13 -4.35 27.69
CA LEU A 238 -9.94 -2.93 27.43
C LEU A 238 -11.29 -2.23 27.50
N VAL A 239 -11.38 -1.12 28.25
CA VAL A 239 -12.60 -0.31 28.37
C VAL A 239 -12.37 1.16 28.04
N GLY A 240 -11.12 1.61 27.96
CA GLY A 240 -10.77 2.97 27.63
C GLY A 240 -9.28 3.18 27.45
N ILE A 241 -8.95 4.30 26.89
CA ILE A 241 -7.59 4.82 26.72
C ILE A 241 -7.46 6.22 27.27
N GLN A 242 -6.26 6.57 27.70
CA GLN A 242 -5.90 7.91 28.15
C GLN A 242 -4.91 8.52 27.14
N THR A 243 -5.07 9.79 26.86
CA THR A 243 -4.21 10.53 25.93
C THR A 243 -3.80 11.87 26.56
N THR A 244 -2.88 12.57 25.92
CA THR A 244 -2.51 13.95 26.30
C THR A 244 -3.67 14.94 26.18
N ASP A 245 -4.70 14.62 25.40
CA ASP A 245 -5.85 15.49 25.11
C ASP A 245 -7.17 14.96 25.70
N GLY A 246 -7.10 14.01 26.62
CA GLY A 246 -8.27 13.45 27.27
C GLY A 246 -8.37 11.94 27.21
N ALA A 247 -9.55 11.39 27.54
CA ALA A 247 -9.82 9.97 27.58
C ALA A 247 -10.88 9.59 26.54
N PHE A 248 -10.71 8.43 25.92
CA PHE A 248 -11.67 7.86 24.96
C PHE A 248 -12.13 6.49 25.44
N PRO A 249 -13.43 6.19 25.46
CA PRO A 249 -13.90 4.82 25.63
C PRO A 249 -13.45 3.97 24.43
N CYS A 250 -12.88 2.80 24.71
CA CYS A 250 -12.26 1.98 23.67
C CYS A 250 -12.30 0.49 24.05
N GLU A 251 -12.75 -0.34 23.17
CA GLU A 251 -12.77 -1.81 23.33
C GLU A 251 -11.76 -2.50 22.40
N ALA A 252 -11.36 -1.81 21.32
CA ALA A 252 -10.41 -2.32 20.35
C ALA A 252 -9.35 -1.26 20.03
N LEU A 253 -8.09 -1.61 20.27
CA LEU A 253 -6.94 -0.72 20.07
C LEU A 253 -5.91 -1.40 19.16
N VAL A 254 -5.55 -0.70 18.08
CA VAL A 254 -4.46 -1.10 17.19
C VAL A 254 -3.21 -0.29 17.54
N PHE A 255 -2.16 -0.96 18.00
CA PHE A 255 -0.86 -0.32 18.22
C PHE A 255 -0.05 -0.33 16.91
N ALA A 256 0.22 0.86 16.39
CA ALA A 256 1.00 1.06 15.17
C ALA A 256 2.15 2.07 15.38
N VAL A 257 2.74 2.06 16.57
CA VAL A 257 3.71 3.04 17.06
C VAL A 257 5.15 2.82 16.58
N GLY A 258 5.42 1.73 15.88
CA GLY A 258 6.77 1.39 15.43
C GLY A 258 7.69 1.05 16.58
N HIS A 259 8.84 1.73 16.66
CA HIS A 259 9.83 1.58 17.75
C HIS A 259 9.67 2.60 18.89
N SER A 260 8.71 3.49 18.77
CA SER A 260 8.52 4.57 19.75
C SER A 260 7.79 4.13 21.00
#